data_5b68e940dfd6335dd13fe5baf7d1023c
#
_entry.id   5b68e940dfd6335dd13fe5baf7d1023c
#
_cell.length_a   1.000
_cell.length_b   1.000
_cell.length_c   1.000
_cell.angle_alpha   90.00
_cell.angle_beta   90.00
_cell.angle_gamma   90.00
#
_symmetry.space_group_name_H-M   'P 1'
#
loop_
_entity.id
_entity.type
_entity.pdbx_description
1 polymer ?
#
loop_
_entity_poly.entity_id
_entity_poly.type
_entity_poly.pdbx_seq_one_letter_code
_entity_poly.pdbx_strand_id
1 'polypeptide(L)'
;KGFVPDESNKLWVSDITYIDTLDGCCYLHLVTDAYSRKIVGWCLSETLHAAHTVKALKMAIDATGKGTLEGLIHHSDRGVQYCCDEYVNLLTDYHIKISMTENYNPTDNAIAERVNGTLKTEVIYREQRFTGFDDAERRIASFIDFYNDKRPHSSIGMKVPSQAHQESGEQRKCW
;
A
#
# COMPACT_ATOMS: atom_id res chain seq x y z
N LYS A 1 0.84 -18.14 -14.00
CA LYS A 1 1.75 -17.76 -12.88
C LYS A 1 1.78 -16.26 -12.82
N GLY A 2 1.42 -15.64 -11.69
CA GLY A 2 1.47 -14.22 -11.52
C GLY A 2 2.88 -13.64 -11.65
N PHE A 3 3.00 -12.38 -12.01
CA PHE A 3 4.27 -11.66 -12.08
C PHE A 3 4.90 -11.57 -10.68
N VAL A 4 6.14 -11.97 -10.54
CA VAL A 4 6.92 -11.87 -9.29
C VAL A 4 8.01 -10.83 -9.52
N PRO A 5 7.95 -9.68 -8.84
CA PRO A 5 8.97 -8.65 -9.00
C PRO A 5 10.31 -9.10 -8.38
N ASP A 6 11.40 -8.75 -9.04
CA ASP A 6 12.79 -9.02 -8.63
C ASP A 6 13.51 -7.77 -8.11
N GLU A 7 12.85 -6.62 -8.16
CA GLU A 7 13.31 -5.36 -7.59
C GLU A 7 12.14 -4.44 -7.25
N SER A 8 12.42 -3.40 -6.48
CA SER A 8 11.45 -2.38 -6.10
C SER A 8 10.93 -1.59 -7.31
N ASN A 9 9.70 -1.08 -7.18
CA ASN A 9 9.04 -0.27 -8.21
C ASN A 9 8.79 -1.03 -9.54
N LYS A 10 8.58 -2.35 -9.46
CA LYS A 10 8.09 -3.17 -10.58
C LYS A 10 6.63 -3.56 -10.44
N LEU A 11 6.16 -3.70 -9.21
CA LEU A 11 4.76 -4.01 -8.90
C LEU A 11 4.35 -3.27 -7.63
N TRP A 12 3.36 -2.41 -7.75
CA TRP A 12 2.65 -1.83 -6.62
C TRP A 12 1.27 -2.46 -6.49
N VAL A 13 0.85 -2.72 -5.26
CA VAL A 13 -0.51 -3.18 -4.95
C VAL A 13 -1.21 -2.12 -4.10
N SER A 14 -2.45 -1.82 -4.45
CA SER A 14 -3.27 -0.83 -3.73
C SER A 14 -4.51 -1.46 -3.16
N ASP A 15 -4.89 -0.99 -1.98
CA ASP A 15 -6.10 -1.42 -1.29
C ASP A 15 -6.61 -0.32 -0.35
N ILE A 16 -7.89 -0.42 0.01
CA ILE A 16 -8.54 0.46 0.96
C ILE A 16 -9.04 -0.37 2.13
N THR A 17 -8.67 0.02 3.35
CA THR A 17 -9.16 -0.65 4.56
C THR A 17 -9.91 0.31 5.48
N TYR A 18 -10.89 -0.23 6.19
CA TYR A 18 -11.73 0.53 7.13
C TYR A 18 -11.02 0.63 8.49
N ILE A 19 -11.08 1.80 9.09
CA ILE A 19 -10.50 2.12 10.40
C ILE A 19 -11.61 2.67 11.31
N ASP A 20 -12.00 1.89 12.30
CA ASP A 20 -13.02 2.32 13.27
C ASP A 20 -12.43 3.25 14.33
N THR A 21 -13.07 4.38 14.54
CA THR A 21 -12.79 5.33 15.60
C THR A 21 -14.02 5.52 16.50
N LEU A 22 -13.88 6.22 17.63
CA LEU A 22 -15.01 6.55 18.48
C LEU A 22 -15.98 7.53 17.81
N ASP A 23 -15.48 8.36 16.88
CA ASP A 23 -16.25 9.37 16.17
C ASP A 23 -16.85 8.87 14.84
N GLY A 24 -16.52 7.65 14.43
CA GLY A 24 -17.00 7.06 13.19
C GLY A 24 -15.97 6.22 12.46
N CYS A 25 -16.23 5.92 11.20
CA CYS A 25 -15.37 5.12 10.36
C CYS A 25 -14.52 6.00 9.44
N CYS A 26 -13.23 5.73 9.39
CA CYS A 26 -12.28 6.31 8.44
C CYS A 26 -11.82 5.26 7.42
N TYR A 27 -11.18 5.71 6.35
CA TYR A 27 -10.73 4.89 5.24
C TYR A 27 -9.25 5.12 5.02
N LEU A 28 -8.46 4.06 5.13
CA LEU A 28 -7.02 4.10 4.88
C LEU A 28 -6.74 3.55 3.49
N HIS A 29 -6.27 4.42 2.61
CA HIS A 29 -5.83 4.12 1.26
C HIS A 29 -4.34 3.81 1.30
N LEU A 30 -3.93 2.64 0.82
CA LEU A 30 -2.54 2.17 0.84
C LEU A 30 -2.04 1.85 -0.55
N VAL A 31 -0.78 2.18 -0.80
CA VAL A 31 0.02 1.71 -1.95
C VAL A 31 1.25 1.00 -1.38
N THR A 32 1.43 -0.26 -1.70
CA THR A 32 2.52 -1.10 -1.18
C THR A 32 3.37 -1.64 -2.33
N ASP A 33 4.67 -1.52 -2.22
CA ASP A 33 5.61 -2.17 -3.13
C ASP A 33 5.64 -3.68 -2.88
N ALA A 34 5.36 -4.45 -3.91
CA ALA A 34 5.20 -5.90 -3.79
C ALA A 34 6.52 -6.65 -3.57
N TYR A 35 7.65 -6.09 -3.98
CA TYR A 35 8.96 -6.67 -3.77
C TYR A 35 9.44 -6.47 -2.33
N SER A 36 9.50 -5.23 -1.90
CA SER A 36 10.06 -4.83 -0.60
C SER A 36 9.08 -4.91 0.57
N ARG A 37 7.77 -5.00 0.29
CA ARG A 37 6.68 -4.86 1.27
C ARG A 37 6.55 -3.45 1.85
N LYS A 38 7.30 -2.49 1.35
CA LYS A 38 7.25 -1.10 1.80
C LYS A 38 5.92 -0.44 1.45
N ILE A 39 5.31 0.22 2.41
CA ILE A 39 4.20 1.13 2.16
C ILE A 39 4.82 2.39 1.55
N VAL A 40 4.59 2.60 0.25
CA VAL A 40 5.20 3.70 -0.51
C VAL A 40 4.29 4.93 -0.63
N GLY A 41 2.99 4.75 -0.39
CA GLY A 41 2.04 5.83 -0.34
C GLY A 41 0.82 5.48 0.51
N TRP A 42 0.25 6.48 1.16
CA TRP A 42 -0.96 6.31 1.97
C TRP A 42 -1.73 7.60 2.17
N CYS A 43 -3.00 7.47 2.48
CA CYS A 43 -3.87 8.58 2.85
C CYS A 43 -4.98 8.05 3.77
N LEU A 44 -5.16 8.66 4.93
CA LEU A 44 -6.35 8.44 5.75
C LEU A 44 -7.41 9.48 5.38
N SER A 45 -8.68 9.10 5.37
CA SER A 45 -9.79 9.98 5.01
C SER A 45 -11.07 9.61 5.74
N GLU A 46 -11.98 10.56 5.89
CA GLU A 46 -13.33 10.32 6.44
C GLU A 46 -14.34 9.89 5.38
N THR A 47 -13.95 9.88 4.11
CA THR A 47 -14.82 9.52 2.98
C THR A 47 -14.10 8.64 1.97
N LEU A 48 -14.87 7.87 1.20
CA LEU A 48 -14.38 7.01 0.12
C LEU A 48 -14.22 7.75 -1.23
N HIS A 49 -14.05 9.06 -1.23
CA HIS A 49 -13.81 9.79 -2.48
C HIS A 49 -12.47 9.39 -3.13
N ALA A 50 -12.50 9.22 -4.45
CA ALA A 50 -11.34 8.84 -5.24
C ALA A 50 -10.14 9.79 -5.10
N ALA A 51 -10.38 11.06 -4.79
CA ALA A 51 -9.31 12.04 -4.52
C ALA A 51 -8.32 11.59 -3.42
N HIS A 52 -8.77 10.82 -2.45
CA HIS A 52 -7.91 10.29 -1.38
C HIS A 52 -7.03 9.13 -1.88
N THR A 53 -7.57 8.29 -2.76
CA THR A 53 -6.80 7.24 -3.44
C THR A 53 -5.75 7.85 -4.36
N VAL A 54 -6.11 8.92 -5.10
CA VAL A 54 -5.17 9.71 -5.92
C VAL A 54 -4.07 10.32 -5.05
N LYS A 55 -4.39 10.85 -3.87
CA LYS A 55 -3.41 11.41 -2.93
C LYS A 55 -2.39 10.37 -2.47
N ALA A 56 -2.84 9.16 -2.14
CA ALA A 56 -1.95 8.05 -1.78
C ALA A 56 -1.03 7.65 -2.95
N LEU A 57 -1.56 7.59 -4.17
CA LEU A 57 -0.78 7.28 -5.37
C LEU A 57 0.25 8.38 -5.67
N LYS A 58 -0.12 9.66 -5.57
CA LYS A 58 0.81 10.79 -5.73
C LYS A 58 1.97 10.72 -4.75
N MET A 59 1.70 10.44 -3.47
CA MET A 59 2.76 10.24 -2.46
C MET A 59 3.74 9.14 -2.91
N ALA A 60 3.24 8.00 -3.40
CA ALA A 60 4.08 6.90 -3.87
C ALA A 60 4.94 7.31 -5.08
N ILE A 61 4.37 8.01 -6.04
CA ILE A 61 5.07 8.50 -7.24
C ILE A 61 6.15 9.51 -6.84
N ASP A 62 5.82 10.51 -6.03
CA ASP A 62 6.74 11.57 -5.60
C ASP A 62 7.93 11.00 -4.83
N ALA A 63 7.71 9.96 -4.02
CA ALA A 63 8.77 9.28 -3.26
C ALA A 63 9.83 8.61 -4.16
N THR A 64 9.51 8.31 -5.43
CA THR A 64 10.49 7.75 -6.37
C THR A 64 11.46 8.80 -6.92
N GLY A 65 11.08 10.08 -6.92
CA GLY A 65 11.84 11.17 -7.53
C GLY A 65 12.00 11.06 -9.06
N LYS A 66 11.22 10.20 -9.73
CA LYS A 66 11.32 9.93 -11.16
C LYS A 66 10.21 10.65 -11.94
N GLY A 67 10.54 11.14 -13.12
CA GLY A 67 9.58 11.75 -14.04
C GLY A 67 8.73 10.73 -14.82
N THR A 68 9.15 9.46 -14.86
CA THR A 68 8.42 8.35 -15.46
C THR A 68 8.70 7.07 -14.69
N LEU A 69 7.73 6.17 -14.67
CA LEU A 69 7.78 4.87 -14.00
C LEU A 69 7.49 3.73 -15.01
N GLU A 70 8.03 3.85 -16.19
CA GLU A 70 7.87 2.84 -17.24
C GLU A 70 8.31 1.46 -16.74
N GLY A 71 7.45 0.46 -16.98
CA GLY A 71 7.68 -0.92 -16.52
C GLY A 71 7.10 -1.24 -15.16
N LEU A 72 6.69 -0.25 -14.36
CA LEU A 72 5.92 -0.47 -13.13
C LEU A 72 4.51 -0.94 -13.49
N ILE A 73 4.04 -1.96 -12.79
CA ILE A 73 2.66 -2.43 -12.81
C ILE A 73 1.98 -1.98 -11.53
N HIS A 74 0.83 -1.34 -11.66
CA HIS A 74 -0.05 -1.02 -10.53
C HIS A 74 -1.22 -1.99 -10.52
N HIS A 75 -1.37 -2.76 -9.44
CA HIS A 75 -2.44 -3.73 -9.26
C HIS A 75 -3.41 -3.29 -8.16
N SER A 76 -4.71 -3.33 -8.46
CA SER A 76 -5.79 -3.05 -7.51
C SER A 76 -7.00 -3.93 -7.81
N ASP A 77 -7.99 -3.90 -6.92
CA ASP A 77 -9.32 -4.38 -7.25
C ASP A 77 -10.01 -3.45 -8.28
N ARG A 78 -11.25 -3.77 -8.65
CA ARG A 78 -12.09 -2.96 -9.55
C ARG A 78 -12.96 -1.95 -8.80
N GLY A 79 -12.53 -1.49 -7.63
CA GLY A 79 -13.22 -0.44 -6.90
C GLY A 79 -13.36 0.83 -7.75
N VAL A 80 -14.49 1.53 -7.60
CA VAL A 80 -14.77 2.77 -8.37
C VAL A 80 -13.69 3.83 -8.19
N GLN A 81 -12.97 3.82 -7.06
CA GLN A 81 -11.88 4.73 -6.75
C GLN A 81 -10.68 4.54 -7.67
N TYR A 82 -10.43 3.29 -8.12
CA TYR A 82 -9.33 2.94 -9.02
C TYR A 82 -9.70 3.07 -10.50
N CYS A 83 -11.00 3.13 -10.81
CA CYS A 83 -11.52 3.25 -12.18
C CYS A 83 -11.85 4.68 -12.58
N CYS A 84 -11.71 5.68 -11.69
CA CYS A 84 -11.98 7.07 -12.02
C CYS A 84 -10.90 7.67 -12.93
N ASP A 85 -11.34 8.61 -13.81
CA ASP A 85 -10.45 9.22 -14.79
C ASP A 85 -9.20 9.85 -14.19
N GLU A 86 -9.31 10.54 -13.04
CA GLU A 86 -8.17 11.18 -12.38
C GLU A 86 -7.10 10.16 -11.97
N TYR A 87 -7.50 9.00 -11.43
CA TYR A 87 -6.59 7.94 -11.03
C TYR A 87 -5.93 7.27 -12.23
N VAL A 88 -6.73 6.94 -13.25
CA VAL A 88 -6.25 6.31 -14.50
C VAL A 88 -5.32 7.25 -15.26
N ASN A 89 -5.68 8.52 -15.37
CA ASN A 89 -4.84 9.52 -16.04
C ASN A 89 -3.48 9.68 -15.33
N LEU A 90 -3.47 9.72 -14.00
CA LEU A 90 -2.22 9.81 -13.22
C LEU A 90 -1.30 8.60 -13.49
N LEU A 91 -1.84 7.38 -13.52
CA LEU A 91 -1.06 6.18 -13.87
C LEU A 91 -0.52 6.26 -15.30
N THR A 92 -1.35 6.73 -16.25
CA THR A 92 -1.00 6.85 -17.66
C THR A 92 0.10 7.91 -17.87
N ASP A 93 0.01 9.06 -17.23
CA ASP A 93 0.97 10.16 -17.34
C ASP A 93 2.38 9.73 -16.90
N TYR A 94 2.47 8.82 -15.92
CA TYR A 94 3.74 8.24 -15.46
C TYR A 94 4.11 6.93 -16.15
N HIS A 95 3.39 6.50 -17.19
CA HIS A 95 3.61 5.26 -17.95
C HIS A 95 3.53 3.99 -17.10
N ILE A 96 2.71 4.02 -16.05
CA ILE A 96 2.46 2.87 -15.17
C ILE A 96 1.39 1.97 -15.79
N LYS A 97 1.68 0.68 -15.91
CA LYS A 97 0.71 -0.30 -16.41
C LYS A 97 -0.36 -0.59 -15.38
N ILE A 98 -1.63 -0.54 -15.82
CA ILE A 98 -2.78 -0.85 -14.97
C ILE A 98 -3.05 -2.36 -15.03
N SER A 99 -3.19 -2.98 -13.88
CA SER A 99 -3.64 -4.35 -13.68
C SER A 99 -4.77 -4.37 -12.67
N MET A 100 -5.86 -5.03 -12.98
CA MET A 100 -7.00 -5.18 -12.08
C MET A 100 -7.40 -6.65 -11.98
N THR A 101 -7.86 -7.06 -10.81
CA THR A 101 -8.40 -8.41 -10.60
C THR A 101 -9.53 -8.71 -11.58
N GLU A 102 -9.40 -9.74 -12.42
CA GLU A 102 -10.41 -10.13 -13.40
C GLU A 102 -11.57 -10.91 -12.78
N ASN A 103 -11.28 -11.68 -11.73
CA ASN A 103 -12.27 -12.40 -10.92
C ASN A 103 -11.83 -12.29 -9.47
N TYR A 104 -12.76 -12.35 -8.53
CA TYR A 104 -12.51 -12.40 -7.08
C TYR A 104 -11.55 -13.55 -6.72
N ASN A 105 -10.29 -13.45 -7.12
CA ASN A 105 -9.27 -14.40 -6.75
C ASN A 105 -8.51 -13.86 -5.53
N PRO A 106 -8.70 -14.43 -4.33
CA PRO A 106 -8.10 -13.91 -3.09
C PRO A 106 -6.56 -13.85 -3.14
N THR A 107 -5.92 -14.57 -4.06
CA THR A 107 -4.46 -14.61 -4.16
C THR A 107 -3.87 -13.40 -4.86
N ASP A 108 -4.67 -12.65 -5.63
CA ASP A 108 -4.17 -11.57 -6.46
C ASP A 108 -3.80 -10.33 -5.66
N ASN A 109 -4.41 -10.13 -4.48
CA ASN A 109 -4.12 -9.02 -3.57
C ASN A 109 -3.60 -9.45 -2.19
N ALA A 110 -3.08 -10.68 -2.07
CA ALA A 110 -2.63 -11.25 -0.79
C ALA A 110 -1.55 -10.40 -0.07
N ILE A 111 -0.79 -9.58 -0.80
CA ILE A 111 0.20 -8.67 -0.21
C ILE A 111 -0.51 -7.52 0.50
N ALA A 112 -1.46 -6.87 -0.16
CA ALA A 112 -2.23 -5.78 0.42
C ALA A 112 -3.05 -6.27 1.63
N GLU A 113 -3.71 -7.43 1.51
CA GLU A 113 -4.44 -8.06 2.61
C GLU A 113 -3.54 -8.32 3.82
N ARG A 114 -2.31 -8.80 3.61
CA ARG A 114 -1.35 -9.04 4.70
C ARG A 114 -0.89 -7.74 5.37
N VAL A 115 -0.65 -6.69 4.62
CA VAL A 115 -0.30 -5.37 5.17
C VAL A 115 -1.45 -4.84 6.01
N ASN A 116 -2.68 -4.89 5.50
CA ASN A 116 -3.88 -4.50 6.23
C ASN A 116 -4.10 -5.33 7.50
N GLY A 117 -3.90 -6.66 7.41
CA GLY A 117 -3.98 -7.57 8.56
C GLY A 117 -2.96 -7.23 9.65
N THR A 118 -1.72 -6.93 9.26
CA THR A 118 -0.65 -6.52 10.18
C THR A 118 -1.02 -5.22 10.88
N LEU A 119 -1.44 -4.20 10.13
CA LEU A 119 -1.86 -2.91 10.67
C LEU A 119 -3.02 -3.08 11.66
N LYS A 120 -4.05 -3.81 11.28
CA LYS A 120 -5.20 -4.07 12.17
C LYS A 120 -4.79 -4.78 13.46
N THR A 121 -3.94 -5.80 13.35
CA THR A 121 -3.49 -6.57 14.51
C THR A 121 -2.59 -5.77 15.43
N GLU A 122 -1.65 -5.00 14.89
CA GLU A 122 -0.60 -4.35 15.68
C GLU A 122 -0.99 -2.96 16.17
N VAL A 123 -1.90 -2.27 15.50
CA VAL A 123 -2.35 -0.92 15.90
C VAL A 123 -3.73 -0.94 16.52
N ILE A 124 -4.71 -1.60 15.87
CA ILE A 124 -6.12 -1.48 16.27
C ILE A 124 -6.42 -2.41 17.45
N TYR A 125 -5.91 -3.66 17.42
CA TYR A 125 -6.26 -4.65 18.44
C TYR A 125 -5.35 -4.63 19.68
N ARG A 126 -4.14 -4.09 19.59
CA ARG A 126 -3.20 -4.00 20.73
C ARG A 126 -3.37 -2.76 21.58
N GLU A 127 -3.90 -1.71 21.03
CA GLU A 127 -4.02 -0.42 21.70
C GLU A 127 -5.49 -0.03 21.89
N GLN A 128 -5.72 1.02 22.66
CA GLN A 128 -7.06 1.58 22.81
C GLN A 128 -7.60 2.04 21.45
N ARG A 129 -8.93 1.97 21.28
CA ARG A 129 -9.63 2.50 20.11
C ARG A 129 -9.17 3.92 19.80
N PHE A 130 -9.09 4.25 18.52
CA PHE A 130 -8.83 5.62 18.11
C PHE A 130 -9.92 6.54 18.59
N THR A 131 -9.56 7.69 19.18
CA THR A 131 -10.52 8.66 19.70
C THR A 131 -11.24 9.42 18.59
N GLY A 132 -10.61 9.59 17.41
CA GLY A 132 -11.17 10.25 16.24
C GLY A 132 -10.16 10.24 15.10
N PHE A 133 -10.44 11.04 14.06
CA PHE A 133 -9.62 11.11 12.85
C PHE A 133 -8.14 11.48 13.13
N ASP A 134 -7.90 12.57 13.86
CA ASP A 134 -6.55 13.07 14.12
C ASP A 134 -5.69 12.08 14.93
N ASP A 135 -6.30 11.39 15.90
CA ASP A 135 -5.61 10.35 16.66
C ASP A 135 -5.29 9.15 15.77
N ALA A 136 -6.23 8.73 14.93
CA ALA A 136 -6.02 7.65 13.96
C ALA A 136 -4.90 8.01 12.97
N GLU A 137 -4.92 9.21 12.39
CA GLU A 137 -3.92 9.65 11.43
C GLU A 137 -2.51 9.65 12.05
N ARG A 138 -2.35 10.23 13.24
CA ARG A 138 -1.07 10.29 13.97
C ARG A 138 -0.53 8.89 14.29
N ARG A 139 -1.37 8.00 14.80
CA ARG A 139 -0.94 6.65 15.20
C ARG A 139 -0.67 5.76 14.00
N ILE A 140 -1.44 5.89 12.91
CA ILE A 140 -1.20 5.18 11.65
C ILE A 140 0.09 5.68 11.00
N ALA A 141 0.37 6.98 10.97
CA ALA A 141 1.62 7.53 10.48
C ALA A 141 2.83 6.94 11.23
N SER A 142 2.79 6.95 12.57
CA SER A 142 3.85 6.35 13.40
C SER A 142 4.02 4.85 13.16
N PHE A 143 2.92 4.14 12.94
CA PHE A 143 2.98 2.71 12.62
C PHE A 143 3.60 2.46 11.24
N ILE A 144 3.26 3.25 10.22
CA ILE A 144 3.82 3.10 8.87
C ILE A 144 5.33 3.35 8.89
N ASP A 145 5.80 4.35 9.64
CA ASP A 145 7.23 4.60 9.83
C ASP A 145 7.91 3.39 10.52
N PHE A 146 7.33 2.88 11.60
CA PHE A 146 7.82 1.67 12.28
C PHE A 146 7.80 0.45 11.36
N TYR A 147 6.71 0.24 10.62
CA TYR A 147 6.54 -0.86 9.67
C TYR A 147 7.62 -0.84 8.59
N ASN A 148 7.87 0.32 8.00
CA ASN A 148 8.84 0.48 6.93
C ASN A 148 10.29 0.36 7.40
N ASP A 149 10.63 0.94 8.56
CA ASP A 149 12.02 1.20 8.94
C ASP A 149 12.52 0.31 10.08
N LYS A 150 11.63 -0.35 10.83
CA LYS A 150 12.00 -1.11 12.02
C LYS A 150 11.42 -2.51 12.11
N ARG A 151 10.31 -2.80 11.41
CA ARG A 151 9.63 -4.08 11.51
C ARG A 151 10.21 -5.11 10.53
N PRO A 152 10.84 -6.21 11.01
CA PRO A 152 11.32 -7.28 10.12
C PRO A 152 10.17 -8.08 9.52
N HIS A 153 10.35 -8.57 8.29
CA HIS A 153 9.38 -9.41 7.60
C HIS A 153 9.99 -10.72 7.11
N SER A 154 9.38 -11.84 7.49
CA SER A 154 9.84 -13.19 7.09
C SER A 154 9.82 -13.39 5.57
N SER A 155 8.87 -12.77 4.87
CA SER A 155 8.74 -12.89 3.40
C SER A 155 9.86 -12.21 2.61
N ILE A 156 10.68 -11.39 3.26
CA ILE A 156 11.83 -10.69 2.66
C ILE A 156 13.13 -10.95 3.47
N GLY A 157 13.26 -12.15 4.03
CA GLY A 157 14.47 -12.58 4.71
C GLY A 157 14.72 -11.89 6.05
N MET A 158 13.67 -11.58 6.80
CA MET A 158 13.73 -10.85 8.08
C MET A 158 14.34 -9.43 7.98
N LYS A 159 14.39 -8.87 6.78
CA LYS A 159 14.76 -7.48 6.56
C LYS A 159 13.60 -6.54 6.89
N VAL A 160 13.90 -5.27 7.10
CA VAL A 160 12.88 -4.23 7.14
C VAL A 160 12.55 -3.75 5.71
N PRO A 161 11.31 -3.33 5.43
CA PRO A 161 10.89 -2.93 4.08
C PRO A 161 11.77 -1.86 3.43
N SER A 162 12.19 -0.83 4.17
CA SER A 162 13.04 0.24 3.63
C SER A 162 14.42 -0.26 3.21
N GLN A 163 15.00 -1.26 3.90
CA GLN A 163 16.24 -1.89 3.50
C GLN A 163 16.04 -2.73 2.23
N ALA A 164 15.02 -3.61 2.22
CA ALA A 164 14.71 -4.44 1.06
C ALA A 164 14.38 -3.59 -0.19
N HIS A 165 13.82 -2.39 -0.01
CA HIS A 165 13.49 -1.48 -1.10
C HIS A 165 14.68 -0.94 -1.88
N GLN A 166 15.88 -1.01 -1.32
CA GLN A 166 17.14 -0.58 -1.94
C GLN A 166 17.93 -1.73 -2.57
N GLU A 167 17.41 -2.94 -2.47
CA GLU A 167 18.03 -4.14 -2.99
C GLU A 167 17.36 -4.62 -4.28
N SER A 168 17.99 -5.58 -4.96
CA SER A 168 17.44 -6.30 -6.12
C SER A 168 17.79 -7.78 -6.03
N GLY A 169 17.11 -8.59 -6.83
CA GLY A 169 17.30 -10.03 -6.88
C GLY A 169 16.31 -10.80 -6.01
N GLU A 170 16.48 -12.11 -5.92
CA GLU A 170 15.54 -12.98 -5.20
C GLU A 170 15.59 -12.75 -3.69
N GLN A 171 14.42 -12.47 -3.10
CA GLN A 171 14.27 -12.34 -1.64
C GLN A 171 14.18 -13.74 -1.00
N ARG A 172 15.06 -14.00 -0.03
CA ARG A 172 14.99 -15.23 0.78
C ARG A 172 13.77 -15.16 1.69
N LYS A 173 12.94 -16.19 1.65
CA LYS A 173 11.81 -16.35 2.57
C LYS A 173 12.27 -17.14 3.80
N CYS A 174 11.91 -16.63 4.97
CA CYS A 174 12.19 -17.27 6.27
C CYS A 174 10.87 -17.74 6.88
N TRP A 175 10.51 -19.00 6.66
CA TRP A 175 9.40 -19.72 7.28
C TRP A 175 9.75 -21.17 7.52
#